data_295d012778994292c3a703473eac51be
#
_entry.id   295d012778994292c3a703473eac51be
#
_cell.length_a   1.000
_cell.length_b   1.000
_cell.length_c   1.000
_cell.angle_alpha   90.00
_cell.angle_beta   90.00
_cell.angle_gamma   90.00
#
_symmetry.space_group_name_H-M   'P 1'
#
loop_
_entity.id
_entity.type
_entity.pdbx_description
1 polymer ?
#
loop_
_entity_poly.entity_id
_entity_poly.type
_entity_poly.pdbx_seq_one_letter_code
_entity_poly.pdbx_strand_id
1 'polypeptide(L)'
;MVGSALVKILKEKGFNKLITRSSKELDLMDQQAVLSFFMEEKPAFVFVAAAKVGGIVANNTYRAEFLYNNLMIEANVIHSAYLSGVKKLLFLGSSCVYPKLSPQPIKEEYLLTGPLELTNEPYAIAKISGIKLCESYHLQYGCDFLSVMPTNLYGPKDNYDLQNSHVLPALIRKFHEAKLAGAPNVTIWGTGTPMREFMYSEDMAEACIHVMQTDTQDRLINIGTGKDISIRELAILVRSTIGFEGELIFDTSKPDGTPRKLLDVSKLDKLGYQYKTELDKGIALAYSDYLKTLEKE
;
A
#
# COMPACT_ATOMS: atom_id res chain seq x y z
N MET A 1 -5.37 4.25 6.34
CA MET A 1 -6.04 3.56 5.23
C MET A 1 -5.97 2.04 5.36
N VAL A 2 -4.88 1.35 5.06
CA VAL A 2 -4.76 -0.13 4.93
C VAL A 2 -5.22 -0.91 6.17
N GLY A 3 -4.66 -0.65 7.34
CA GLY A 3 -5.08 -1.34 8.58
C GLY A 3 -6.55 -1.12 8.93
N SER A 4 -7.09 0.06 8.64
CA SER A 4 -8.53 0.35 8.84
C SER A 4 -9.41 -0.45 7.89
N ALA A 5 -8.99 -0.64 6.63
CA ALA A 5 -9.69 -1.48 5.66
C ALA A 5 -9.69 -2.94 6.11
N LEU A 6 -8.54 -3.48 6.53
CA LEU A 6 -8.44 -4.85 7.08
C LEU A 6 -9.38 -5.06 8.27
N VAL A 7 -9.37 -4.15 9.26
CA VAL A 7 -10.24 -4.25 10.43
C VAL A 7 -11.72 -4.20 10.04
N LYS A 8 -12.10 -3.31 9.10
CA LYS A 8 -13.47 -3.21 8.61
C LYS A 8 -13.92 -4.53 7.97
N ILE A 9 -13.16 -5.04 6.99
CA ILE A 9 -13.54 -6.24 6.25
C ILE A 9 -13.53 -7.48 7.15
N LEU A 10 -12.57 -7.60 8.08
CA LEU A 10 -12.57 -8.69 9.06
C LEU A 10 -13.84 -8.68 9.91
N LYS A 11 -14.29 -7.50 10.40
CA LYS A 11 -15.54 -7.38 11.15
C LYS A 11 -16.77 -7.76 10.32
N GLU A 12 -16.84 -7.29 9.08
CA GLU A 12 -17.92 -7.62 8.14
C GLU A 12 -18.00 -9.12 7.84
N LYS A 13 -16.84 -9.81 7.84
CA LYS A 13 -16.76 -11.27 7.70
C LYS A 13 -17.00 -12.05 9.02
N GLY A 14 -17.34 -11.37 10.10
CA GLY A 14 -17.70 -11.98 11.39
C GLY A 14 -16.52 -12.33 12.30
N PHE A 15 -15.31 -11.84 12.02
CA PHE A 15 -14.18 -11.97 12.94
C PHE A 15 -14.31 -10.98 14.10
N ASN A 16 -14.57 -11.49 15.32
CA ASN A 16 -14.87 -10.64 16.49
C ASN A 16 -13.69 -10.47 17.46
N LYS A 17 -12.66 -11.31 17.37
CA LYS A 17 -11.47 -11.26 18.23
C LYS A 17 -10.31 -10.58 17.51
N LEU A 18 -10.46 -9.28 17.28
CA LEU A 18 -9.43 -8.47 16.61
C LEU A 18 -8.62 -7.69 17.65
N ILE A 19 -7.31 -7.89 17.64
CA ILE A 19 -6.36 -7.17 18.49
C ILE A 19 -5.71 -6.09 17.63
N THR A 20 -5.89 -4.83 18.02
CA THR A 20 -5.28 -3.68 17.36
C THR A 20 -4.67 -2.75 18.40
N ARG A 21 -3.56 -2.09 18.07
CA ARG A 21 -2.94 -1.05 18.87
C ARG A 21 -2.58 0.14 17.99
N SER A 22 -2.76 1.32 18.50
CA SER A 22 -2.21 2.52 17.88
C SER A 22 -0.72 2.67 18.20
N SER A 23 0.00 3.50 17.46
CA SER A 23 1.40 3.81 17.74
C SER A 23 1.64 4.49 19.10
N LYS A 24 0.59 5.02 19.73
CA LYS A 24 0.66 5.58 21.10
C LYS A 24 0.54 4.50 22.17
N GLU A 25 -0.10 3.39 21.86
CA GLU A 25 -0.33 2.26 22.79
C GLU A 25 0.79 1.22 22.69
N LEU A 26 1.39 1.05 21.50
CA LEU A 26 2.49 0.13 21.26
C LEU A 26 3.44 0.71 20.21
N ASP A 27 4.63 1.10 20.64
CA ASP A 27 5.71 1.46 19.72
C ASP A 27 6.34 0.18 19.15
N LEU A 28 6.13 -0.07 17.84
CA LEU A 28 6.67 -1.25 17.17
C LEU A 28 8.19 -1.18 16.96
N MET A 29 8.84 -0.05 17.24
CA MET A 29 10.30 0.08 17.25
C MET A 29 10.91 -0.41 18.56
N ASP A 30 10.13 -0.50 19.65
CA ASP A 30 10.56 -1.05 20.93
C ASP A 30 10.44 -2.59 20.91
N GLN A 31 11.57 -3.25 20.74
CA GLN A 31 11.67 -4.71 20.66
C GLN A 31 11.04 -5.41 21.87
N GLN A 32 11.33 -4.90 23.08
CA GLN A 32 10.86 -5.52 24.32
C GLN A 32 9.35 -5.36 24.50
N ALA A 33 8.82 -4.19 24.18
CA ALA A 33 7.38 -3.93 24.22
C ALA A 33 6.62 -4.81 23.23
N VAL A 34 7.13 -4.96 21.99
CA VAL A 34 6.53 -5.82 20.97
C VAL A 34 6.57 -7.28 21.41
N LEU A 35 7.71 -7.78 21.89
CA LEU A 35 7.83 -9.16 22.35
C LEU A 35 6.85 -9.44 23.51
N SER A 36 6.80 -8.56 24.52
CA SER A 36 5.90 -8.70 25.67
C SER A 36 4.45 -8.74 25.22
N PHE A 37 4.05 -7.85 24.31
CA PHE A 37 2.71 -7.83 23.70
C PHE A 37 2.34 -9.15 23.01
N PHE A 38 3.25 -9.70 22.20
CA PHE A 38 3.01 -10.98 21.51
C PHE A 38 2.93 -12.16 22.48
N MET A 39 3.74 -12.17 23.53
CA MET A 39 3.73 -13.23 24.58
C MET A 39 2.47 -13.18 25.44
N GLU A 40 1.90 -12.01 25.67
CA GLU A 40 0.69 -11.80 26.44
C GLU A 40 -0.56 -12.13 25.61
N GLU A 41 -0.70 -11.49 24.43
CA GLU A 41 -1.91 -11.59 23.59
C GLU A 41 -1.98 -12.90 22.77
N LYS A 42 -0.85 -13.53 22.48
CA LYS A 42 -0.72 -14.79 21.71
C LYS A 42 -1.60 -14.85 20.47
N PRO A 43 -1.49 -13.89 19.54
CA PRO A 43 -2.33 -13.87 18.35
C PRO A 43 -2.06 -15.11 17.49
N ALA A 44 -3.11 -15.79 17.04
CA ALA A 44 -2.96 -16.94 16.16
C ALA A 44 -2.63 -16.53 14.71
N PHE A 45 -3.14 -15.36 14.28
CA PHE A 45 -2.97 -14.83 12.92
C PHE A 45 -2.55 -13.37 12.99
N VAL A 46 -1.62 -12.97 12.12
CA VAL A 46 -1.07 -11.61 12.12
C VAL A 46 -1.09 -11.02 10.72
N PHE A 47 -1.62 -9.81 10.58
CA PHE A 47 -1.47 -8.95 9.41
C PHE A 47 -0.52 -7.80 9.76
N VAL A 48 0.64 -7.73 9.13
CA VAL A 48 1.61 -6.66 9.37
C VAL A 48 1.33 -5.51 8.41
N ALA A 49 0.42 -4.62 8.81
CA ALA A 49 0.03 -3.42 8.04
C ALA A 49 0.68 -2.13 8.55
N ALA A 50 1.64 -2.25 9.44
CA ALA A 50 2.37 -1.13 10.03
C ALA A 50 3.63 -0.82 9.22
N ALA A 51 3.81 0.47 8.91
CA ALA A 51 5.03 1.01 8.31
C ALA A 51 5.04 2.55 8.43
N LYS A 52 6.24 3.14 8.40
CA LYS A 52 6.40 4.56 8.06
C LYS A 52 6.30 4.68 6.54
N VAL A 53 5.24 5.33 6.06
CA VAL A 53 4.95 5.50 4.62
C VAL A 53 4.85 6.97 4.26
N GLY A 54 5.06 7.31 2.99
CA GLY A 54 4.94 8.66 2.47
C GLY A 54 5.17 8.74 0.96
N GLY A 55 4.87 9.90 0.38
CA GLY A 55 5.12 10.19 -1.04
C GLY A 55 6.62 10.26 -1.39
N ILE A 56 6.92 10.52 -2.67
CA ILE A 56 8.30 10.57 -3.19
C ILE A 56 9.15 11.62 -2.44
N VAL A 57 8.60 12.79 -2.15
CA VAL A 57 9.31 13.88 -1.45
C VAL A 57 9.72 13.44 -0.04
N ALA A 58 8.80 12.89 0.74
CA ALA A 58 9.07 12.41 2.09
C ALA A 58 10.12 11.29 2.10
N ASN A 59 10.00 10.30 1.22
CA ASN A 59 10.97 9.21 1.08
C ASN A 59 12.37 9.72 0.75
N ASN A 60 12.48 10.67 -0.17
CA ASN A 60 13.78 11.22 -0.57
C ASN A 60 14.39 12.14 0.49
N THR A 61 13.57 12.80 1.31
CA THR A 61 14.03 13.72 2.36
C THR A 61 14.43 12.98 3.65
N TYR A 62 13.61 12.03 4.11
CA TYR A 62 13.79 11.35 5.39
C TYR A 62 14.35 9.93 5.22
N ARG A 63 15.34 9.76 4.34
CA ARG A 63 15.89 8.47 3.90
C ARG A 63 16.27 7.54 5.06
N ALA A 64 17.03 8.03 6.02
CA ALA A 64 17.47 7.25 7.19
C ALA A 64 16.30 6.77 8.05
N GLU A 65 15.31 7.64 8.29
CA GLU A 65 14.14 7.30 9.08
C GLU A 65 13.25 6.26 8.37
N PHE A 66 13.06 6.38 7.04
CA PHE A 66 12.29 5.40 6.28
C PHE A 66 12.95 4.02 6.28
N LEU A 67 14.28 3.96 6.21
CA LEU A 67 15.00 2.71 6.31
C LEU A 67 14.95 2.14 7.73
N TYR A 68 15.44 2.91 8.71
CA TYR A 68 15.62 2.43 10.08
C TYR A 68 14.30 2.06 10.76
N ASN A 69 13.30 2.96 10.72
CA ASN A 69 12.04 2.71 11.41
C ASN A 69 11.33 1.48 10.83
N ASN A 70 11.29 1.33 9.51
CA ASN A 70 10.65 0.16 8.90
C ASN A 70 11.41 -1.14 9.20
N LEU A 71 12.75 -1.13 9.15
CA LEU A 71 13.55 -2.30 9.53
C LEU A 71 13.25 -2.74 10.98
N MET A 72 13.21 -1.80 11.91
CA MET A 72 12.93 -2.13 13.33
C MET A 72 11.50 -2.66 13.51
N ILE A 73 10.50 -2.00 12.93
CA ILE A 73 9.11 -2.45 12.99
C ILE A 73 8.99 -3.88 12.46
N GLU A 74 9.51 -4.14 11.27
CA GLU A 74 9.38 -5.42 10.59
C GLU A 74 10.12 -6.53 11.32
N ALA A 75 11.37 -6.29 11.73
CA ALA A 75 12.17 -7.25 12.47
C ALA A 75 11.53 -7.61 13.82
N ASN A 76 11.09 -6.59 14.60
CA ASN A 76 10.48 -6.82 15.90
C ASN A 76 9.18 -7.62 15.79
N VAL A 77 8.29 -7.25 14.85
CA VAL A 77 6.99 -7.93 14.70
C VAL A 77 7.15 -9.35 14.18
N ILE A 78 7.94 -9.57 13.12
CA ILE A 78 8.11 -10.90 12.52
C ILE A 78 8.82 -11.85 13.48
N HIS A 79 9.88 -11.37 14.18
CA HIS A 79 10.58 -12.19 15.16
C HIS A 79 9.69 -12.54 16.36
N SER A 80 8.97 -11.57 16.91
CA SER A 80 8.05 -11.81 18.04
C SER A 80 6.91 -12.75 17.66
N ALA A 81 6.42 -12.68 16.43
CA ALA A 81 5.42 -13.61 15.91
C ALA A 81 5.94 -15.06 15.89
N TYR A 82 7.20 -15.26 15.48
CA TYR A 82 7.83 -16.59 15.55
C TYR A 82 7.95 -17.08 17.00
N LEU A 83 8.51 -16.26 17.89
CA LEU A 83 8.73 -16.65 19.31
C LEU A 83 7.44 -16.95 20.06
N SER A 84 6.33 -16.27 19.73
CA SER A 84 5.02 -16.47 20.37
C SER A 84 4.19 -17.59 19.74
N GLY A 85 4.66 -18.24 18.67
CA GLY A 85 3.99 -19.36 18.02
C GLY A 85 2.80 -18.93 17.14
N VAL A 86 2.88 -17.76 16.49
CA VAL A 86 1.89 -17.35 15.49
C VAL A 86 1.73 -18.40 14.41
N LYS A 87 0.50 -18.81 14.13
CA LYS A 87 0.20 -19.89 13.15
C LYS A 87 0.43 -19.44 11.71
N LYS A 88 -0.02 -18.21 11.37
CA LYS A 88 0.17 -17.66 10.03
C LYS A 88 0.34 -16.14 10.10
N LEU A 89 1.29 -15.62 9.33
CA LEU A 89 1.57 -14.19 9.26
C LEU A 89 1.56 -13.74 7.80
N LEU A 90 0.86 -12.62 7.53
CA LEU A 90 0.89 -11.95 6.25
C LEU A 90 1.59 -10.60 6.41
N PHE A 91 2.72 -10.46 5.73
CA PHE A 91 3.49 -9.21 5.68
C PHE A 91 3.12 -8.40 4.43
N LEU A 92 2.76 -7.13 4.64
CA LEU A 92 2.53 -6.21 3.54
C LEU A 92 3.86 -5.58 3.10
N GLY A 93 4.37 -6.07 1.96
CA GLY A 93 5.44 -5.43 1.21
C GLY A 93 4.92 -4.18 0.47
N SER A 94 5.46 -3.95 -0.71
CA SER A 94 5.05 -2.86 -1.61
C SER A 94 5.58 -3.14 -3.01
N SER A 95 4.88 -2.73 -4.05
CA SER A 95 5.38 -2.83 -5.43
C SER A 95 6.66 -2.01 -5.72
N CYS A 96 7.09 -1.14 -4.79
CA CYS A 96 8.36 -0.41 -4.91
C CYS A 96 9.61 -1.29 -4.68
N VAL A 97 9.44 -2.52 -4.18
CA VAL A 97 10.53 -3.49 -3.98
C VAL A 97 11.10 -4.03 -5.29
N TYR A 98 10.37 -3.87 -6.39
CA TYR A 98 10.81 -4.32 -7.69
C TYR A 98 11.78 -3.34 -8.34
N PRO A 99 12.70 -3.85 -9.19
CA PRO A 99 13.61 -2.98 -9.94
C PRO A 99 12.87 -1.91 -10.74
N LYS A 100 13.46 -0.71 -10.83
CA LYS A 100 12.88 0.44 -11.55
C LYS A 100 12.49 0.11 -12.99
N LEU A 101 13.30 -0.71 -13.67
CA LEU A 101 13.13 -1.07 -15.07
C LEU A 101 12.74 -2.55 -15.25
N SER A 102 11.97 -3.11 -14.30
CA SER A 102 11.44 -4.47 -14.45
C SER A 102 10.61 -4.61 -15.72
N PRO A 103 10.67 -5.79 -16.38
CA PRO A 103 9.71 -6.12 -17.43
C PRO A 103 8.27 -6.01 -16.93
N GLN A 104 7.34 -5.71 -17.84
CA GLN A 104 5.93 -5.49 -17.52
C GLN A 104 5.03 -6.55 -18.19
N PRO A 105 4.04 -7.10 -17.49
CA PRO A 105 3.73 -6.90 -16.08
C PRO A 105 4.80 -7.47 -15.15
N ILE A 106 4.95 -6.88 -13.93
CA ILE A 106 6.00 -7.22 -12.97
C ILE A 106 5.63 -8.50 -12.25
N LYS A 107 6.47 -9.54 -12.41
CA LYS A 107 6.32 -10.82 -11.71
C LYS A 107 7.09 -10.83 -10.39
N GLU A 108 6.66 -11.67 -9.45
CA GLU A 108 7.29 -11.80 -8.13
C GLU A 108 8.77 -12.23 -8.20
N GLU A 109 9.13 -13.01 -9.22
CA GLU A 109 10.50 -13.47 -9.47
C GLU A 109 11.47 -12.34 -9.89
N TYR A 110 10.96 -11.16 -10.20
CA TYR A 110 11.82 -9.99 -10.50
C TYR A 110 12.35 -9.29 -9.25
N LEU A 111 11.96 -9.74 -8.06
CA LEU A 111 12.53 -9.22 -6.82
C LEU A 111 14.05 -9.40 -6.80
N LEU A 112 14.81 -8.32 -6.53
CA LEU A 112 16.29 -8.31 -6.48
C LEU A 112 17.01 -8.60 -7.81
N THR A 113 16.37 -8.44 -8.95
CA THR A 113 17.01 -8.68 -10.27
C THR A 113 17.63 -7.42 -10.90
N GLY A 114 17.53 -6.27 -10.25
CA GLY A 114 18.09 -5.02 -10.76
C GLY A 114 17.99 -3.84 -9.78
N PRO A 115 18.48 -2.65 -10.18
CA PRO A 115 18.48 -1.46 -9.33
C PRO A 115 17.08 -0.97 -8.99
N LEU A 116 16.91 -0.49 -7.76
CA LEU A 116 15.68 0.11 -7.26
C LEU A 116 15.51 1.56 -7.75
N GLU A 117 14.32 2.13 -7.57
CA GLU A 117 14.09 3.56 -7.76
C GLU A 117 14.75 4.35 -6.61
N LEU A 118 15.71 5.20 -6.94
CA LEU A 118 16.58 5.87 -5.96
C LEU A 118 15.83 6.72 -4.93
N THR A 119 14.72 7.34 -5.33
CA THR A 119 13.98 8.25 -4.42
C THR A 119 13.29 7.51 -3.28
N ASN A 120 12.91 6.25 -3.46
CA ASN A 120 12.27 5.42 -2.44
C ASN A 120 13.08 4.16 -2.06
N GLU A 121 14.33 4.07 -2.51
CA GLU A 121 15.22 2.94 -2.25
C GLU A 121 15.32 2.55 -0.76
N PRO A 122 15.48 3.49 0.21
CA PRO A 122 15.56 3.13 1.62
C PRO A 122 14.32 2.40 2.14
N TYR A 123 13.12 2.86 1.74
CA TYR A 123 11.87 2.19 2.07
C TYR A 123 11.78 0.82 1.38
N ALA A 124 12.14 0.75 0.11
CA ALA A 124 12.13 -0.50 -0.64
C ALA A 124 13.07 -1.55 -0.03
N ILE A 125 14.30 -1.15 0.39
CA ILE A 125 15.25 -2.05 1.05
C ILE A 125 14.67 -2.57 2.37
N ALA A 126 14.05 -1.73 3.20
CA ALA A 126 13.38 -2.18 4.40
C ALA A 126 12.31 -3.24 4.06
N LYS A 127 11.41 -2.94 3.12
CA LYS A 127 10.36 -3.88 2.70
C LYS A 127 10.93 -5.20 2.15
N ILE A 128 12.01 -5.16 1.38
CA ILE A 128 12.72 -6.37 0.93
C ILE A 128 13.24 -7.17 2.12
N SER A 129 13.79 -6.50 3.14
CA SER A 129 14.27 -7.17 4.34
C SER A 129 13.14 -7.90 5.09
N GLY A 130 11.97 -7.30 5.24
CA GLY A 130 10.79 -7.94 5.83
C GLY A 130 10.30 -9.14 5.02
N ILE A 131 10.26 -9.03 3.67
CA ILE A 131 9.94 -10.14 2.78
C ILE A 131 10.92 -11.30 2.96
N LYS A 132 12.24 -11.01 2.94
CA LYS A 132 13.28 -12.03 3.11
C LYS A 132 13.32 -12.61 4.51
N LEU A 133 12.92 -11.84 5.51
CA LEU A 133 12.78 -12.35 6.87
C LEU A 133 11.63 -13.36 6.96
N CYS A 134 10.45 -13.09 6.40
CA CYS A 134 9.34 -14.04 6.33
C CYS A 134 9.74 -15.33 5.58
N GLU A 135 10.40 -15.20 4.43
CA GLU A 135 10.92 -16.33 3.66
C GLU A 135 11.92 -17.17 4.47
N SER A 136 12.85 -16.52 5.18
CA SER A 136 13.86 -17.19 6.00
C SER A 136 13.24 -17.97 7.18
N TYR A 137 12.24 -17.38 7.86
CA TYR A 137 11.51 -18.09 8.90
C TYR A 137 10.72 -19.29 8.36
N HIS A 138 10.17 -19.16 7.15
CA HIS A 138 9.52 -20.30 6.48
C HIS A 138 10.52 -21.41 6.18
N LEU A 139 11.64 -21.11 5.55
CA LEU A 139 12.63 -22.08 5.12
C LEU A 139 13.34 -22.76 6.30
N GLN A 140 13.67 -22.01 7.35
CA GLN A 140 14.44 -22.52 8.49
C GLN A 140 13.59 -23.22 9.54
N TYR A 141 12.39 -22.72 9.81
CA TYR A 141 11.57 -23.16 10.93
C TYR A 141 10.18 -23.68 10.51
N GLY A 142 9.85 -23.68 9.23
CA GLY A 142 8.54 -24.10 8.72
C GLY A 142 7.38 -23.19 9.07
N CYS A 143 7.67 -21.92 9.44
CA CYS A 143 6.62 -20.94 9.74
C CYS A 143 5.74 -20.66 8.52
N ASP A 144 4.42 -20.59 8.70
CA ASP A 144 3.50 -20.16 7.63
C ASP A 144 3.47 -18.63 7.52
N PHE A 145 4.64 -18.06 7.21
CA PHE A 145 4.81 -16.62 6.98
C PHE A 145 4.90 -16.37 5.48
N LEU A 146 4.12 -15.42 5.01
CA LEU A 146 4.07 -15.04 3.60
C LEU A 146 4.02 -13.53 3.43
N SER A 147 4.38 -13.06 2.25
CA SER A 147 4.41 -11.64 1.92
C SER A 147 3.55 -11.34 0.70
N VAL A 148 2.89 -10.19 0.72
CA VAL A 148 2.12 -9.70 -0.42
C VAL A 148 2.64 -8.34 -0.87
N MET A 149 2.65 -8.09 -2.18
CA MET A 149 3.06 -6.83 -2.77
C MET A 149 1.85 -6.13 -3.35
N PRO A 150 1.24 -5.20 -2.59
CA PRO A 150 0.14 -4.40 -3.12
C PRO A 150 0.64 -3.39 -4.15
N THR A 151 -0.21 -3.14 -5.15
CA THR A 151 -0.07 -2.01 -6.08
C THR A 151 -0.37 -0.68 -5.38
N ASN A 152 -0.56 0.43 -6.13
CA ASN A 152 -0.92 1.71 -5.51
C ASN A 152 -2.34 1.62 -4.94
N LEU A 153 -2.44 1.83 -3.64
CA LEU A 153 -3.71 1.76 -2.91
C LEU A 153 -4.30 3.15 -2.73
N TYR A 154 -5.63 3.20 -2.71
CA TYR A 154 -6.42 4.40 -2.42
C TYR A 154 -7.75 4.01 -1.76
N GLY A 155 -8.38 4.93 -1.05
CA GLY A 155 -9.69 4.66 -0.44
C GLY A 155 -9.93 5.44 0.85
N PRO A 156 -10.91 5.01 1.68
CA PRO A 156 -11.25 5.69 2.92
C PRO A 156 -10.09 5.81 3.89
N LYS A 157 -10.02 6.96 4.57
CA LYS A 157 -8.95 7.31 5.51
C LYS A 157 -7.55 7.38 4.86
N ASP A 158 -7.49 7.73 3.59
CA ASP A 158 -6.22 8.03 2.92
C ASP A 158 -5.64 9.36 3.42
N ASN A 159 -4.38 9.61 3.08
CA ASN A 159 -3.70 10.87 3.38
C ASN A 159 -3.89 11.84 2.20
N TYR A 160 -4.54 12.96 2.45
CA TYR A 160 -4.79 14.00 1.45
C TYR A 160 -3.83 15.20 1.54
N ASP A 161 -2.75 15.12 2.34
CA ASP A 161 -1.72 16.15 2.41
C ASP A 161 -0.99 16.31 1.09
N LEU A 162 -0.97 17.52 0.52
CA LEU A 162 -0.43 17.76 -0.84
C LEU A 162 1.09 17.54 -0.96
N GLN A 163 1.84 17.53 0.15
CA GLN A 163 3.29 17.32 0.14
C GLN A 163 3.65 15.84 0.36
N ASN A 164 2.83 15.10 1.10
CA ASN A 164 3.15 13.77 1.58
C ASN A 164 2.24 12.66 1.02
N SER A 165 1.14 13.01 0.33
CA SER A 165 0.20 12.03 -0.21
C SER A 165 0.68 11.40 -1.53
N HIS A 166 0.03 10.30 -1.87
CA HIS A 166 0.15 9.69 -3.20
C HIS A 166 -0.65 10.46 -4.25
N VAL A 167 -0.41 10.15 -5.54
CA VAL A 167 -0.96 10.90 -6.67
C VAL A 167 -2.50 10.98 -6.67
N LEU A 168 -3.21 9.87 -6.40
CA LEU A 168 -4.67 9.84 -6.49
C LEU A 168 -5.33 10.71 -5.40
N PRO A 169 -5.02 10.58 -4.10
CA PRO A 169 -5.56 11.47 -3.08
C PRO A 169 -5.14 12.93 -3.27
N ALA A 170 -3.92 13.20 -3.78
CA ALA A 170 -3.51 14.55 -4.14
C ALA A 170 -4.38 15.15 -5.25
N LEU A 171 -4.72 14.38 -6.27
CA LEU A 171 -5.63 14.82 -7.35
C LEU A 171 -7.04 15.10 -6.82
N ILE A 172 -7.59 14.22 -5.96
CA ILE A 172 -8.90 14.43 -5.33
C ILE A 172 -8.91 15.78 -4.62
N ARG A 173 -7.95 16.05 -3.75
CA ARG A 173 -7.87 17.30 -3.01
C ARG A 173 -7.69 18.51 -3.93
N LYS A 174 -6.76 18.46 -4.87
CA LYS A 174 -6.51 19.57 -5.81
C LYS A 174 -7.75 19.95 -6.62
N PHE A 175 -8.46 18.98 -7.17
CA PHE A 175 -9.66 19.27 -7.94
C PHE A 175 -10.82 19.75 -7.07
N HIS A 176 -10.95 19.22 -5.85
CA HIS A 176 -11.96 19.72 -4.91
C HIS A 176 -11.72 21.18 -4.54
N GLU A 177 -10.50 21.52 -4.11
CA GLU A 177 -10.14 22.91 -3.74
C GLU A 177 -10.27 23.86 -4.94
N ALA A 178 -9.83 23.45 -6.14
CA ALA A 178 -9.98 24.23 -7.36
C ALA A 178 -11.44 24.47 -7.75
N LYS A 179 -12.30 23.46 -7.59
CA LYS A 179 -13.74 23.59 -7.82
C LYS A 179 -14.38 24.61 -6.87
N LEU A 180 -14.07 24.52 -5.58
CA LEU A 180 -14.59 25.47 -4.58
C LEU A 180 -14.11 26.91 -4.84
N ALA A 181 -12.87 27.07 -5.28
CA ALA A 181 -12.27 28.36 -5.59
C ALA A 181 -12.69 28.94 -6.95
N GLY A 182 -13.44 28.20 -7.78
CA GLY A 182 -13.75 28.58 -9.16
C GLY A 182 -12.49 28.77 -10.02
N ALA A 183 -11.44 28.00 -9.74
CA ALA A 183 -10.16 28.14 -10.43
C ALA A 183 -10.27 27.74 -11.91
N PRO A 184 -9.59 28.44 -12.85
CA PRO A 184 -9.68 28.14 -14.27
C PRO A 184 -8.94 26.89 -14.67
N ASN A 185 -7.97 26.41 -13.86
CA ASN A 185 -7.17 25.25 -14.16
C ASN A 185 -6.59 24.57 -12.91
N VAL A 186 -6.09 23.34 -13.08
CA VAL A 186 -5.30 22.60 -12.08
C VAL A 186 -4.00 22.13 -12.72
N THR A 187 -2.87 22.39 -12.04
CA THR A 187 -1.54 21.95 -12.48
C THR A 187 -1.22 20.55 -11.94
N ILE A 188 -0.86 19.66 -12.87
CA ILE A 188 -0.43 18.29 -12.62
C ILE A 188 1.07 18.19 -12.96
N TRP A 189 1.85 17.58 -12.08
CA TRP A 189 3.29 17.40 -12.29
C TRP A 189 3.59 16.37 -13.36
N GLY A 190 4.62 16.61 -14.18
CA GLY A 190 5.10 15.74 -15.23
C GLY A 190 4.30 15.85 -16.53
N THR A 191 4.52 14.91 -17.42
CA THR A 191 3.86 14.84 -18.74
C THR A 191 2.45 14.21 -18.67
N GLY A 192 2.16 13.47 -17.61
CA GLY A 192 0.97 12.66 -17.47
C GLY A 192 1.02 11.32 -18.22
N THR A 193 2.14 10.98 -18.85
CA THR A 193 2.30 9.71 -19.60
C THR A 193 2.58 8.47 -18.76
N PRO A 194 3.20 8.55 -17.55
CA PRO A 194 3.46 7.36 -16.76
C PRO A 194 2.18 6.56 -16.47
N MET A 195 2.33 5.23 -16.56
CA MET A 195 1.25 4.27 -16.32
C MET A 195 1.31 3.75 -14.90
N ARG A 196 0.16 3.71 -14.22
CA ARG A 196 0.03 3.20 -12.83
C ARG A 196 -1.20 2.33 -12.69
N GLU A 197 -1.03 1.31 -11.90
CA GLU A 197 -2.11 0.46 -11.43
C GLU A 197 -2.63 0.97 -10.09
N PHE A 198 -3.94 0.96 -9.89
CA PHE A 198 -4.62 1.38 -8.67
C PHE A 198 -5.60 0.33 -8.18
N MET A 199 -5.63 0.08 -6.88
CA MET A 199 -6.56 -0.85 -6.26
C MET A 199 -7.23 -0.22 -5.03
N TYR A 200 -8.53 -0.41 -4.90
CA TYR A 200 -9.30 0.09 -3.77
C TYR A 200 -8.87 -0.64 -2.48
N SER A 201 -8.69 0.09 -1.39
CA SER A 201 -8.10 -0.44 -0.16
C SER A 201 -8.91 -1.55 0.49
N GLU A 202 -10.23 -1.57 0.33
CA GLU A 202 -11.08 -2.64 0.85
C GLU A 202 -10.97 -3.92 0.00
N ASP A 203 -10.83 -3.81 -1.32
CA ASP A 203 -10.54 -4.96 -2.19
C ASP A 203 -9.17 -5.57 -1.84
N MET A 204 -8.15 -4.73 -1.60
CA MET A 204 -6.85 -5.22 -1.13
C MET A 204 -6.98 -5.93 0.23
N ALA A 205 -7.77 -5.40 1.16
CA ALA A 205 -8.02 -6.05 2.44
C ALA A 205 -8.72 -7.41 2.27
N GLU A 206 -9.71 -7.50 1.38
CA GLU A 206 -10.35 -8.77 1.03
C GLU A 206 -9.36 -9.76 0.42
N ALA A 207 -8.47 -9.31 -0.49
CA ALA A 207 -7.42 -10.14 -1.08
C ALA A 207 -6.47 -10.69 0.00
N CYS A 208 -6.02 -9.85 0.93
CA CYS A 208 -5.17 -10.27 2.04
C CYS A 208 -5.84 -11.33 2.92
N ILE A 209 -7.13 -11.15 3.23
CA ILE A 209 -7.90 -12.11 4.04
C ILE A 209 -8.08 -13.42 3.26
N HIS A 210 -8.37 -13.34 1.96
CA HIS A 210 -8.48 -14.51 1.09
C HIS A 210 -7.16 -15.31 1.06
N VAL A 211 -6.02 -14.66 0.86
CA VAL A 211 -4.69 -15.29 0.89
C VAL A 211 -4.40 -15.93 2.27
N MET A 212 -4.79 -15.26 3.36
CA MET A 212 -4.64 -15.82 4.71
C MET A 212 -5.48 -17.08 4.96
N GLN A 213 -6.64 -17.19 4.32
CA GLN A 213 -7.53 -18.34 4.44
C GLN A 213 -7.21 -19.47 3.46
N THR A 214 -6.41 -19.20 2.43
CA THR A 214 -6.06 -20.18 1.40
C THR A 214 -4.77 -20.90 1.78
N ASP A 215 -4.74 -22.22 1.60
CA ASP A 215 -3.49 -22.97 1.65
C ASP A 215 -2.75 -22.78 0.33
N THR A 216 -1.54 -22.22 0.40
CA THR A 216 -0.71 -21.95 -0.76
C THR A 216 0.77 -22.17 -0.46
N GLN A 217 1.50 -22.69 -1.45
CA GLN A 217 2.95 -22.80 -1.39
C GLN A 217 3.64 -21.49 -1.82
N ASP A 218 2.92 -20.57 -2.46
CA ASP A 218 3.45 -19.26 -2.82
C ASP A 218 3.65 -18.40 -1.57
N ARG A 219 4.92 -18.01 -1.32
CA ARG A 219 5.29 -17.17 -0.16
C ARG A 219 5.39 -15.69 -0.52
N LEU A 220 5.29 -15.37 -1.82
CA LEU A 220 5.35 -14.02 -2.37
C LEU A 220 4.26 -13.88 -3.44
N ILE A 221 3.30 -12.97 -3.23
CA ILE A 221 2.11 -12.84 -4.07
C ILE A 221 1.86 -11.36 -4.35
N ASN A 222 1.77 -10.98 -5.62
CA ASN A 222 1.35 -9.66 -6.03
C ASN A 222 -0.17 -9.49 -5.80
N ILE A 223 -0.56 -8.34 -5.25
CA ILE A 223 -1.98 -7.94 -5.09
C ILE A 223 -2.23 -6.68 -5.90
N GLY A 224 -3.06 -6.81 -6.91
CA GLY A 224 -3.41 -5.74 -7.84
C GLY A 224 -4.67 -6.07 -8.63
N THR A 225 -4.95 -5.21 -9.60
CA THR A 225 -6.09 -5.36 -10.52
C THR A 225 -5.68 -5.96 -11.87
N GLY A 226 -4.37 -5.96 -12.19
CA GLY A 226 -3.85 -6.32 -13.50
C GLY A 226 -4.19 -5.29 -14.60
N LYS A 227 -4.66 -4.09 -14.21
CA LYS A 227 -5.01 -3.00 -15.15
C LYS A 227 -4.31 -1.72 -14.73
N ASP A 228 -3.68 -1.04 -15.67
CA ASP A 228 -3.07 0.26 -15.43
C ASP A 228 -3.72 1.37 -16.28
N ILE A 229 -3.48 2.60 -15.86
CA ILE A 229 -4.01 3.83 -16.46
C ILE A 229 -2.91 4.89 -16.47
N SER A 230 -2.86 5.76 -17.47
CA SER A 230 -1.95 6.90 -17.45
C SER A 230 -2.36 7.93 -16.39
N ILE A 231 -1.38 8.68 -15.88
CA ILE A 231 -1.67 9.78 -14.93
C ILE A 231 -2.58 10.84 -15.57
N ARG A 232 -2.49 11.03 -16.88
CA ARG A 232 -3.40 11.93 -17.64
C ARG A 232 -4.85 11.43 -17.60
N GLU A 233 -5.06 10.16 -17.94
CA GLU A 233 -6.41 9.55 -17.91
C GLU A 233 -6.97 9.51 -16.49
N LEU A 234 -6.14 9.17 -15.50
CA LEU A 234 -6.51 9.24 -14.08
C LEU A 234 -6.97 10.65 -13.69
N ALA A 235 -6.22 11.68 -14.07
CA ALA A 235 -6.58 13.06 -13.77
C ALA A 235 -7.90 13.48 -14.42
N ILE A 236 -8.16 13.04 -15.66
CA ILE A 236 -9.44 13.26 -16.35
C ILE A 236 -10.57 12.55 -15.60
N LEU A 237 -10.35 11.31 -15.17
CA LEU A 237 -11.36 10.54 -14.43
C LEU A 237 -11.69 11.18 -13.08
N VAL A 238 -10.66 11.58 -12.29
CA VAL A 238 -10.85 12.28 -11.01
C VAL A 238 -11.54 13.63 -11.21
N ARG A 239 -11.12 14.41 -12.23
CA ARG A 239 -11.76 15.69 -12.60
C ARG A 239 -13.26 15.51 -12.86
N SER A 240 -13.62 14.52 -13.67
CA SER A 240 -15.01 14.21 -14.00
C SER A 240 -15.81 13.79 -12.77
N THR A 241 -15.25 12.92 -11.92
CA THR A 241 -15.91 12.44 -10.68
C THR A 241 -16.19 13.57 -9.70
N ILE A 242 -15.29 14.53 -9.58
CA ILE A 242 -15.44 15.70 -8.69
C ILE A 242 -16.36 16.76 -9.32
N GLY A 243 -16.49 16.77 -10.64
CA GLY A 243 -17.23 17.79 -11.39
C GLY A 243 -16.46 19.14 -11.41
N PHE A 244 -15.16 19.10 -11.61
CA PHE A 244 -14.36 20.28 -11.90
C PHE A 244 -14.34 20.55 -13.40
N GLU A 245 -14.67 21.77 -13.82
CA GLU A 245 -14.83 22.13 -15.24
C GLU A 245 -13.61 22.82 -15.86
N GLY A 246 -12.64 23.24 -15.01
CA GLY A 246 -11.43 23.92 -15.46
C GLY A 246 -10.46 23.03 -16.24
N GLU A 247 -9.42 23.62 -16.80
CA GLU A 247 -8.41 22.97 -17.62
C GLU A 247 -7.39 22.19 -16.82
N LEU A 248 -6.77 21.16 -17.45
CA LEU A 248 -5.64 20.41 -16.92
C LEU A 248 -4.35 20.94 -17.55
N ILE A 249 -3.44 21.47 -16.72
CA ILE A 249 -2.12 21.92 -17.15
C ILE A 249 -1.07 20.93 -16.67
N PHE A 250 -0.21 20.43 -17.57
CA PHE A 250 0.87 19.52 -17.22
C PHE A 250 2.20 20.26 -17.11
N ASP A 251 2.78 20.28 -15.90
CA ASP A 251 4.07 20.91 -15.62
C ASP A 251 5.21 19.91 -15.91
N THR A 252 5.71 19.95 -17.13
CA THR A 252 6.80 19.07 -17.60
C THR A 252 8.17 19.42 -17.01
N SER A 253 8.30 20.50 -16.22
CA SER A 253 9.52 20.79 -15.46
C SER A 253 9.69 19.84 -14.26
N LYS A 254 8.65 19.13 -13.87
CA LYS A 254 8.66 18.14 -12.80
C LYS A 254 8.88 16.73 -13.37
N PRO A 255 9.60 15.85 -12.63
CA PRO A 255 9.90 14.52 -13.12
C PRO A 255 8.67 13.61 -13.16
N ASP A 256 8.61 12.71 -14.13
CA ASP A 256 7.55 11.71 -14.29
C ASP A 256 7.66 10.49 -13.35
N GLY A 257 8.84 10.19 -12.85
CA GLY A 257 9.12 8.95 -12.11
C GLY A 257 9.23 7.72 -13.02
N THR A 258 8.93 6.53 -12.50
CA THR A 258 8.98 5.26 -13.25
C THR A 258 7.96 5.26 -14.39
N PRO A 259 8.33 4.90 -15.64
CA PRO A 259 7.41 4.98 -16.79
C PRO A 259 6.15 4.11 -16.65
N ARG A 260 6.30 2.86 -16.20
CA ARG A 260 5.17 1.94 -16.00
C ARG A 260 5.35 1.10 -14.73
N LYS A 261 4.26 0.82 -14.03
CA LYS A 261 4.22 -0.08 -12.89
C LYS A 261 2.89 -0.83 -12.88
N LEU A 262 2.90 -2.02 -13.49
CA LEU A 262 1.79 -2.95 -13.56
C LEU A 262 2.22 -4.28 -12.97
N LEU A 263 1.50 -4.84 -12.03
CA LEU A 263 1.80 -6.15 -11.43
C LEU A 263 1.24 -7.30 -12.27
N ASP A 264 1.97 -8.39 -12.34
CA ASP A 264 1.43 -9.68 -12.76
C ASP A 264 0.66 -10.26 -11.55
N VAL A 265 -0.64 -10.45 -11.71
CA VAL A 265 -1.53 -10.95 -10.66
C VAL A 265 -1.91 -12.42 -10.84
N SER A 266 -1.23 -13.14 -11.73
CA SER A 266 -1.55 -14.52 -12.10
C SER A 266 -1.58 -15.49 -10.90
N LYS A 267 -0.75 -15.25 -9.87
CA LYS A 267 -0.78 -16.06 -8.64
C LYS A 267 -2.05 -15.81 -7.85
N LEU A 268 -2.45 -14.55 -7.69
CA LEU A 268 -3.68 -14.17 -7.00
C LEU A 268 -4.92 -14.73 -7.72
N ASP A 269 -4.95 -14.65 -9.05
CA ASP A 269 -6.02 -15.21 -9.88
C ASP A 269 -6.13 -16.74 -9.72
N LYS A 270 -4.98 -17.45 -9.67
CA LYS A 270 -4.96 -18.91 -9.42
C LYS A 270 -5.49 -19.28 -8.05
N LEU A 271 -5.39 -18.41 -7.07
CA LEU A 271 -6.00 -18.60 -5.75
C LEU A 271 -7.51 -18.30 -5.76
N GLY A 272 -8.07 -17.85 -6.88
CA GLY A 272 -9.51 -17.61 -7.06
C GLY A 272 -10.00 -16.26 -6.54
N TYR A 273 -9.11 -15.29 -6.31
CA TYR A 273 -9.51 -13.95 -5.92
C TYR A 273 -9.64 -13.01 -7.13
N GLN A 274 -10.72 -12.23 -7.14
CA GLN A 274 -10.94 -11.14 -8.09
C GLN A 274 -11.40 -9.88 -7.34
N TYR A 275 -10.83 -8.72 -7.69
CA TYR A 275 -11.27 -7.44 -7.14
C TYR A 275 -12.70 -7.10 -7.63
N LYS A 276 -13.40 -6.23 -6.88
CA LYS A 276 -14.82 -5.94 -7.11
C LYS A 276 -15.09 -4.47 -7.46
N THR A 277 -14.16 -3.59 -7.08
CA THR A 277 -14.35 -2.14 -7.18
C THR A 277 -13.58 -1.60 -8.38
N GLU A 278 -14.29 -1.28 -9.47
CA GLU A 278 -13.68 -0.60 -10.61
C GLU A 278 -13.20 0.81 -10.20
N LEU A 279 -12.22 1.35 -10.94
CA LEU A 279 -11.50 2.56 -10.56
C LEU A 279 -12.40 3.79 -10.41
N ASP A 280 -13.33 3.99 -11.32
CA ASP A 280 -14.29 5.10 -11.30
C ASP A 280 -15.18 5.08 -10.05
N LYS A 281 -15.74 3.92 -9.73
CA LYS A 281 -16.53 3.69 -8.53
C LYS A 281 -15.70 3.92 -7.26
N GLY A 282 -14.48 3.38 -7.24
CA GLY A 282 -13.56 3.53 -6.12
C GLY A 282 -13.18 5.01 -5.87
N ILE A 283 -12.93 5.78 -6.94
CA ILE A 283 -12.66 7.23 -6.83
C ILE A 283 -13.86 7.96 -6.22
N ALA A 284 -15.09 7.64 -6.65
CA ALA A 284 -16.30 8.25 -6.10
C ALA A 284 -16.46 7.95 -4.61
N LEU A 285 -16.18 6.70 -4.18
CA LEU A 285 -16.19 6.31 -2.76
C LEU A 285 -15.11 7.04 -1.95
N ALA A 286 -13.88 7.12 -2.47
CA ALA A 286 -12.78 7.85 -1.83
C ALA A 286 -13.09 9.35 -1.70
N TYR A 287 -13.67 9.96 -2.74
CA TYR A 287 -14.08 11.36 -2.69
C TYR A 287 -15.21 11.60 -1.68
N SER A 288 -16.20 10.70 -1.59
CA SER A 288 -17.24 10.77 -0.56
C SER A 288 -16.68 10.69 0.86
N ASP A 289 -15.66 9.85 1.10
CA ASP A 289 -14.98 9.78 2.41
C ASP A 289 -14.18 11.06 2.69
N TYR A 290 -13.50 11.60 1.68
CA TYR A 290 -12.78 12.88 1.80
C TYR A 290 -13.71 14.02 2.23
N LEU A 291 -14.89 14.16 1.63
CA LEU A 291 -15.87 15.18 2.01
C LEU A 291 -16.29 15.04 3.48
N LYS A 292 -16.49 13.82 3.97
CA LYS A 292 -16.81 13.58 5.39
C LYS A 292 -15.67 13.94 6.35
N THR A 293 -14.43 13.93 5.90
CA THR A 293 -13.31 14.40 6.76
C THR A 293 -13.32 15.90 6.91
N LEU A 294 -13.68 16.65 5.85
CA LEU A 294 -13.80 18.13 5.89
C LEU A 294 -14.95 18.62 6.78
N GLU A 295 -16.04 17.85 6.88
CA GLU A 295 -17.17 18.19 7.76
C GLU A 295 -16.84 18.05 9.27
N LYS A 296 -15.73 17.40 9.61
CA LYS A 296 -15.31 17.13 11.00
C LYS A 296 -14.21 18.07 11.50
N GLU A 297 -13.58 18.80 10.59
CA GLU A 297 -12.60 19.85 10.89
C GLU A 297 -13.28 21.21 11.10
#